data_96363d09f4eade198004f2ba95868c10
#
_entry.id   96363d09f4eade198004f2ba95868c10
#
_cell.length_a   1.000
_cell.length_b   1.000
_cell.length_c   1.000
_cell.angle_alpha   90.00
_cell.angle_beta   90.00
_cell.angle_gamma   90.00
#
_symmetry.space_group_name_H-M   'P 1'
#
loop_
_entity.id
_entity.type
_entity.pdbx_description
1 polymer ?
#
loop_
_entity_poly.entity_id
_entity_poly.type
_entity_poly.pdbx_seq_one_letter_code
_entity_poly.pdbx_strand_id
1 'polypeptide(L)'
;LIIFDTTLRDGEQSPGASMTKDEKLRIARQLERLRVDVIEAGFAASSNGDFEAVRAIADVIKESTVCSLARANDRDIARAAEALKSAARSRIHTFIATSELHMEKKLRMTREQVLEQARLSIRFARNLCEDIEFSPEDGYRSDPDFLCR
;
A
#
# COMPACT_ATOMS: atom_id res chain seq x y z
N LEU A 1 19.69 -2.28 -5.03
CA LEU A 1 18.70 -1.24 -5.25
C LEU A 1 17.35 -1.91 -5.59
N ILE A 2 16.27 -1.51 -4.93
CA ILE A 2 14.92 -1.96 -5.23
C ILE A 2 14.15 -0.76 -5.78
N ILE A 3 13.54 -0.90 -6.96
CA ILE A 3 12.70 0.11 -7.58
C ILE A 3 11.26 -0.17 -7.21
N PHE A 4 10.65 0.75 -6.45
CA PHE A 4 9.25 0.73 -6.04
C PHE A 4 8.48 1.79 -6.85
N ASP A 5 7.60 1.36 -7.75
CA ASP A 5 6.81 2.24 -8.61
C ASP A 5 5.41 2.44 -8.05
N THR A 6 4.99 3.69 -7.92
CA THR A 6 3.68 4.09 -7.38
C THR A 6 2.78 4.77 -8.42
N THR A 7 3.10 4.66 -9.70
CA THR A 7 2.32 5.28 -10.79
C THR A 7 0.85 4.91 -10.73
N LEU A 8 0.53 3.65 -10.44
CA LEU A 8 -0.83 3.12 -10.41
C LEU A 8 -1.58 3.36 -9.10
N ARG A 9 -0.94 3.99 -8.11
CA ARG A 9 -1.58 4.35 -6.84
C ARG A 9 -1.43 5.85 -6.57
N ASP A 10 -0.24 6.33 -6.23
CA ASP A 10 0.00 7.74 -5.92
C ASP A 10 -0.09 8.63 -7.17
N GLY A 11 0.48 8.17 -8.27
CA GLY A 11 0.41 8.86 -9.56
C GLY A 11 -1.01 9.08 -10.04
N GLU A 12 -1.91 8.13 -9.81
CA GLU A 12 -3.33 8.23 -10.17
C GLU A 12 -4.10 9.29 -9.37
N GLN A 13 -3.58 9.71 -8.21
CA GLN A 13 -4.20 10.77 -7.40
C GLN A 13 -4.00 12.18 -8.00
N SER A 14 -3.14 12.31 -9.01
CA SER A 14 -2.98 13.58 -9.72
C SER A 14 -4.27 13.97 -10.48
N PRO A 15 -4.64 15.27 -10.51
CA PRO A 15 -5.83 15.70 -11.24
C PRO A 15 -5.80 15.25 -12.70
N GLY A 16 -6.84 14.56 -13.15
CA GLY A 16 -6.97 14.08 -14.53
C GLY A 16 -6.19 12.79 -14.85
N ALA A 17 -5.52 12.17 -13.88
CA ALA A 17 -4.75 10.96 -14.07
C ALA A 17 -5.50 9.66 -13.69
N SER A 18 -6.79 9.75 -13.39
CA SER A 18 -7.61 8.56 -13.09
C SER A 18 -7.65 7.60 -14.27
N MET A 19 -7.45 6.32 -13.99
CA MET A 19 -7.31 5.27 -15.00
C MET A 19 -8.40 4.22 -14.87
N THR A 20 -8.84 3.71 -16.01
CA THR A 20 -9.66 2.49 -16.05
C THR A 20 -8.82 1.25 -15.69
N LYS A 21 -9.48 0.16 -15.30
CA LYS A 21 -8.81 -1.12 -15.04
C LYS A 21 -7.92 -1.58 -16.21
N ASP A 22 -8.39 -1.42 -17.46
CA ASP A 22 -7.63 -1.84 -18.64
C ASP A 22 -6.39 -0.98 -18.87
N GLU A 23 -6.47 0.32 -18.62
CA GLU A 23 -5.31 1.22 -18.66
C GLU A 23 -4.29 0.86 -17.60
N LYS A 24 -4.73 0.61 -16.36
CA LYS A 24 -3.86 0.13 -15.28
C LYS A 24 -3.16 -1.18 -15.67
N LEU A 25 -3.85 -2.15 -16.24
CA LEU A 25 -3.27 -3.41 -16.71
C LEU A 25 -2.21 -3.19 -17.79
N ARG A 26 -2.45 -2.29 -18.73
CA ARG A 26 -1.48 -1.96 -19.78
C ARG A 26 -0.21 -1.33 -19.19
N ILE A 27 -0.36 -0.40 -18.25
CA ILE A 27 0.78 0.25 -17.58
C ILE A 27 1.53 -0.76 -16.72
N ALA A 28 0.85 -1.58 -15.92
CA ALA A 28 1.48 -2.62 -15.10
C ALA A 28 2.38 -3.55 -15.92
N ARG A 29 1.92 -4.00 -17.10
CA ARG A 29 2.73 -4.81 -18.02
C ARG A 29 3.96 -4.06 -18.55
N GLN A 30 3.86 -2.74 -18.78
CA GLN A 30 5.03 -1.95 -19.19
C GLN A 30 6.02 -1.78 -18.05
N LEU A 31 5.56 -1.54 -16.83
CA LEU A 31 6.40 -1.47 -15.63
C LEU A 31 7.15 -2.80 -15.40
N GLU A 32 6.48 -3.92 -15.55
CA GLU A 32 7.12 -5.25 -15.48
C GLU A 32 8.16 -5.44 -16.59
N ARG A 33 7.89 -5.03 -17.84
CA ARG A 33 8.87 -5.06 -18.95
C ARG A 33 10.07 -4.16 -18.67
N LEU A 34 9.89 -3.04 -17.97
CA LEU A 34 10.97 -2.16 -17.50
C LEU A 34 11.76 -2.77 -16.32
N ARG A 35 11.34 -3.95 -15.81
CA ARG A 35 11.94 -4.66 -14.68
C ARG A 35 11.88 -3.86 -13.38
N VAL A 36 10.78 -3.16 -13.16
CA VAL A 36 10.45 -2.58 -11.85
C VAL A 36 10.30 -3.71 -10.83
N ASP A 37 10.93 -3.60 -9.67
CA ASP A 37 10.92 -4.66 -8.66
C ASP A 37 9.55 -4.79 -8.00
N VAL A 38 8.93 -3.67 -7.66
CA VAL A 38 7.63 -3.61 -6.97
C VAL A 38 6.71 -2.62 -7.67
N ILE A 39 5.48 -3.05 -8.00
CA ILE A 39 4.43 -2.23 -8.60
C ILE A 39 3.32 -2.05 -7.55
N GLU A 40 3.15 -0.85 -7.01
CA GLU A 40 2.02 -0.52 -6.17
C GLU A 40 0.78 -0.30 -7.04
N ALA A 41 -0.03 -1.35 -7.13
CA ALA A 41 -1.12 -1.47 -8.10
C ALA A 41 -2.37 -0.63 -7.74
N GLY A 42 -2.50 -0.24 -6.48
CA GLY A 42 -3.63 0.56 -6.02
C GLY A 42 -3.90 0.41 -4.51
N PHE A 43 -5.09 0.87 -4.11
CA PHE A 43 -5.60 0.78 -2.75
C PHE A 43 -6.88 -0.06 -2.74
N ALA A 44 -6.74 -1.38 -2.60
CA ALA A 44 -7.84 -2.35 -2.75
C ALA A 44 -9.05 -2.12 -1.82
N ALA A 45 -8.84 -1.44 -0.68
CA ALA A 45 -9.92 -1.15 0.27
C ALA A 45 -10.66 0.17 -0.02
N SER A 46 -10.21 0.99 -0.99
CA SER A 46 -10.83 2.29 -1.29
C SER A 46 -12.18 2.13 -2.00
N SER A 47 -12.27 1.20 -2.96
CA SER A 47 -13.49 0.90 -3.72
C SER A 47 -13.49 -0.53 -4.26
N ASN A 48 -14.63 -1.00 -4.75
CA ASN A 48 -14.70 -2.27 -5.47
C ASN A 48 -13.95 -2.21 -6.81
N GLY A 49 -13.94 -1.06 -7.48
CA GLY A 49 -13.19 -0.86 -8.72
C GLY A 49 -11.68 -1.00 -8.50
N ASP A 50 -11.16 -0.39 -7.43
CA ASP A 50 -9.74 -0.51 -7.06
C ASP A 50 -9.38 -1.95 -6.67
N PHE A 51 -10.26 -2.62 -5.92
CA PHE A 51 -10.08 -4.04 -5.60
C PHE A 51 -9.94 -4.89 -6.86
N GLU A 52 -10.87 -4.75 -7.81
CA GLU A 52 -10.84 -5.49 -9.07
C GLU A 52 -9.62 -5.15 -9.94
N ALA A 53 -9.16 -3.89 -9.92
CA ALA A 53 -7.97 -3.49 -10.64
C ALA A 53 -6.70 -4.13 -10.04
N VAL A 54 -6.53 -4.07 -8.71
CA VAL A 54 -5.41 -4.71 -8.02
C VAL A 54 -5.42 -6.23 -8.26
N ARG A 55 -6.59 -6.88 -8.15
CA ARG A 55 -6.73 -8.32 -8.41
C ARG A 55 -6.36 -8.68 -9.84
N ALA A 56 -6.82 -7.93 -10.82
CA ALA A 56 -6.51 -8.17 -12.22
C ALA A 56 -5.01 -7.99 -12.52
N ILE A 57 -4.34 -7.04 -11.88
CA ILE A 57 -2.88 -6.87 -11.99
C ILE A 57 -2.17 -8.05 -11.34
N ALA A 58 -2.60 -8.47 -10.14
CA ALA A 58 -2.06 -9.65 -9.45
C ALA A 58 -2.15 -10.93 -10.28
N ASP A 59 -3.22 -11.09 -11.06
CA ASP A 59 -3.41 -12.25 -11.94
C ASP A 59 -2.40 -12.30 -13.09
N VAL A 60 -1.98 -11.16 -13.63
CA VAL A 60 -1.20 -11.09 -14.88
C VAL A 60 0.29 -10.84 -14.69
N ILE A 61 0.70 -10.15 -13.63
CA ILE A 61 2.10 -9.82 -13.35
C ILE A 61 2.81 -11.02 -12.70
N LYS A 62 3.99 -11.41 -13.23
CA LYS A 62 4.73 -12.60 -12.79
C LYS A 62 6.16 -12.33 -12.33
N GLU A 63 6.81 -11.32 -12.92
CA GLU A 63 8.21 -11.00 -12.65
C GLU A 63 8.40 -9.90 -11.61
N SER A 64 7.46 -8.94 -11.50
CA SER A 64 7.46 -7.92 -10.45
C SER A 64 6.64 -8.35 -9.24
N THR A 65 6.94 -7.82 -8.06
CA THR A 65 6.09 -7.95 -6.89
C THR A 65 4.90 -7.01 -7.00
N VAL A 66 3.69 -7.51 -6.86
CA VAL A 66 2.48 -6.68 -6.85
C VAL A 66 2.17 -6.23 -5.42
N CYS A 67 2.02 -4.94 -5.23
CA CYS A 67 1.78 -4.32 -3.94
C CYS A 67 0.40 -3.67 -3.89
N SER A 68 -0.27 -3.74 -2.74
CA SER A 68 -1.48 -2.97 -2.46
C SER A 68 -1.32 -2.15 -1.18
N LEU A 69 -1.73 -0.87 -1.26
CA LEU A 69 -1.80 -0.01 -0.08
C LEU A 69 -2.95 -0.46 0.84
N ALA A 70 -2.75 -0.31 2.14
CA ALA A 70 -3.74 -0.57 3.19
C ALA A 70 -3.50 0.34 4.39
N ARG A 71 -4.54 0.97 4.92
CA ARG A 71 -4.43 1.64 6.22
C ARG A 71 -4.12 0.62 7.31
N ALA A 72 -3.49 1.06 8.39
CA ALA A 72 -3.14 0.23 9.54
C ALA A 72 -4.40 -0.22 10.32
N ASN A 73 -5.24 -1.03 9.69
CA ASN A 73 -6.40 -1.70 10.29
C ASN A 73 -6.66 -3.04 9.60
N ASP A 74 -7.22 -4.00 10.34
CA ASP A 74 -7.42 -5.38 9.88
C ASP A 74 -8.30 -5.48 8.63
N ARG A 75 -9.33 -4.63 8.51
CA ARG A 75 -10.25 -4.65 7.36
C ARG A 75 -9.54 -4.33 6.05
N ASP A 76 -8.77 -3.24 6.02
CA ASP A 76 -8.05 -2.79 4.84
C ASP A 76 -6.95 -3.80 4.46
N ILE A 77 -6.22 -4.30 5.46
CA ILE A 77 -5.14 -5.28 5.29
C ILE A 77 -5.71 -6.60 4.75
N ALA A 78 -6.81 -7.10 5.31
CA ALA A 78 -7.46 -8.31 4.81
C ALA A 78 -7.95 -8.13 3.35
N ARG A 79 -8.48 -6.95 3.03
CA ARG A 79 -8.95 -6.63 1.67
C ARG A 79 -7.79 -6.57 0.66
N ALA A 80 -6.64 -6.01 1.07
CA ALA A 80 -5.42 -6.02 0.26
C ALA A 80 -4.91 -7.46 0.03
N ALA A 81 -4.83 -8.26 1.08
CA ALA A 81 -4.42 -9.67 0.98
C ALA A 81 -5.34 -10.48 0.04
N GLU A 82 -6.66 -10.26 0.12
CA GLU A 82 -7.64 -10.91 -0.76
C GLU A 82 -7.41 -10.55 -2.23
N ALA A 83 -7.19 -9.27 -2.53
CA ALA A 83 -6.91 -8.80 -3.89
C ALA A 83 -5.60 -9.34 -4.45
N LEU A 84 -4.59 -9.55 -3.60
CA LEU A 84 -3.27 -10.03 -3.97
C LEU A 84 -3.13 -11.57 -4.00
N LYS A 85 -4.18 -12.31 -3.66
CA LYS A 85 -4.13 -13.78 -3.46
C LYS A 85 -3.58 -14.56 -4.65
N SER A 86 -3.79 -14.08 -5.87
CA SER A 86 -3.33 -14.73 -7.11
C SER A 86 -1.96 -14.25 -7.59
N ALA A 87 -1.36 -13.25 -6.92
CA ALA A 87 -0.06 -12.73 -7.30
C ALA A 87 1.05 -13.79 -7.17
N ALA A 88 1.95 -13.84 -8.13
CA ALA A 88 3.14 -14.69 -8.04
C ALA A 88 4.06 -14.24 -6.89
N ARG A 89 4.18 -12.94 -6.67
CA ARG A 89 4.84 -12.30 -5.54
C ARG A 89 3.97 -11.13 -5.08
N SER A 90 3.69 -11.06 -3.79
CA SER A 90 2.81 -10.03 -3.23
C SER A 90 3.47 -9.27 -2.10
N ARG A 91 3.11 -8.00 -1.94
CA ARG A 91 3.47 -7.15 -0.81
C ARG A 91 2.24 -6.41 -0.31
N ILE A 92 2.07 -6.31 1.00
CA ILE A 92 1.11 -5.38 1.61
C ILE A 92 1.89 -4.18 2.12
N HIS A 93 1.53 -2.99 1.63
CA HIS A 93 2.07 -1.72 2.09
C HIS A 93 1.07 -1.10 3.07
N THR A 94 1.37 -1.12 4.36
CA THR A 94 0.52 -0.51 5.38
C THR A 94 1.12 0.80 5.91
N PHE A 95 0.26 1.72 6.33
CA PHE A 95 0.69 3.03 6.80
C PHE A 95 -0.21 3.56 7.91
N ILE A 96 0.35 4.43 8.74
CA ILE A 96 -0.37 5.24 9.72
C ILE A 96 0.31 6.60 9.84
N ALA A 97 -0.47 7.66 10.09
CA ALA A 97 0.10 8.99 10.27
C ALA A 97 0.86 9.09 11.59
N THR A 98 2.04 9.71 11.53
CA THR A 98 2.97 9.85 12.65
C THR A 98 3.25 11.30 13.05
N SER A 99 2.80 12.29 12.26
CA SER A 99 2.92 13.70 12.63
C SER A 99 1.94 14.06 13.74
N GLU A 100 2.35 14.98 14.63
CA GLU A 100 1.50 15.44 15.74
C GLU A 100 0.16 15.98 15.24
N LEU A 101 0.20 16.76 14.16
CA LEU A 101 -1.00 17.31 13.53
C LEU A 101 -2.01 16.21 13.18
N HIS A 102 -1.56 15.16 12.48
CA HIS A 102 -2.45 14.09 12.05
C HIS A 102 -2.84 13.16 13.19
N MET A 103 -1.95 12.90 14.13
CA MET A 103 -2.29 12.10 15.32
C MET A 103 -3.39 12.80 16.13
N GLU A 104 -3.27 14.12 16.36
CA GLU A 104 -4.26 14.89 17.13
C GLU A 104 -5.58 15.10 16.37
N LYS A 105 -5.52 15.61 15.13
CA LYS A 105 -6.72 16.08 14.39
C LYS A 105 -7.42 14.99 13.58
N LYS A 106 -6.65 14.06 12.99
CA LYS A 106 -7.18 13.01 12.10
C LYS A 106 -7.43 11.71 12.86
N LEU A 107 -6.44 11.20 13.58
CA LEU A 107 -6.51 9.91 14.26
C LEU A 107 -7.11 10.02 15.66
N ARG A 108 -6.93 11.15 16.35
CA ARG A 108 -7.29 11.37 17.77
C ARG A 108 -6.65 10.32 18.69
N MET A 109 -5.37 10.04 18.45
CA MET A 109 -4.58 9.02 19.12
C MET A 109 -3.30 9.64 19.72
N THR A 110 -2.84 9.08 20.83
CA THR A 110 -1.51 9.41 21.38
C THR A 110 -0.41 8.70 20.57
N ARG A 111 0.85 9.13 20.76
CA ARG A 111 2.02 8.48 20.14
C ARG A 111 2.08 6.97 20.45
N GLU A 112 1.81 6.60 21.71
CA GLU A 112 1.81 5.21 22.18
C GLU A 112 0.72 4.39 21.49
N GLN A 113 -0.48 4.97 21.33
CA GLN A 113 -1.59 4.32 20.62
C GLN A 113 -1.27 4.12 19.13
N VAL A 114 -0.65 5.11 18.48
CA VAL A 114 -0.23 4.99 17.07
C VAL A 114 0.84 3.91 16.91
N LEU A 115 1.84 3.87 17.79
CA LEU A 115 2.88 2.84 17.78
C LEU A 115 2.30 1.44 17.97
N GLU A 116 1.39 1.27 18.94
CA GLU A 116 0.76 -0.03 19.17
C GLU A 116 -0.15 -0.44 18.00
N GLN A 117 -0.90 0.50 17.41
CA GLN A 117 -1.69 0.23 16.21
C GLN A 117 -0.81 -0.21 15.03
N ALA A 118 0.32 0.45 14.81
CA ALA A 118 1.29 0.06 13.79
C ALA A 118 1.80 -1.38 14.02
N ARG A 119 2.21 -1.70 15.26
CA ARG A 119 2.66 -3.05 15.64
C ARG A 119 1.61 -4.13 15.40
N LEU A 120 0.38 -3.89 15.84
CA LEU A 120 -0.72 -4.85 15.68
C LEU A 120 -1.03 -5.06 14.20
N SER A 121 -1.10 -3.99 13.42
CA SER A 121 -1.38 -4.05 11.99
C SER A 121 -0.30 -4.79 11.20
N ILE A 122 0.98 -4.53 11.50
CA ILE A 122 2.10 -5.24 10.87
C ILE A 122 2.04 -6.73 11.22
N ARG A 123 1.78 -7.08 12.48
CA ARG A 123 1.63 -8.49 12.90
C ARG A 123 0.48 -9.18 12.19
N PHE A 124 -0.67 -8.49 12.08
CA PHE A 124 -1.81 -9.03 11.36
C PHE A 124 -1.48 -9.25 9.87
N ALA A 125 -0.86 -8.25 9.22
CA ALA A 125 -0.45 -8.33 7.82
C ALA A 125 0.53 -9.49 7.57
N ARG A 126 1.51 -9.71 8.49
CA ARG A 126 2.47 -10.82 8.41
C ARG A 126 1.84 -12.21 8.45
N ASN A 127 0.64 -12.36 9.00
CA ASN A 127 -0.10 -13.62 8.95
C ASN A 127 -0.73 -13.88 7.57
N LEU A 128 -0.83 -12.86 6.73
CA LEU A 128 -1.51 -12.91 5.44
C LEU A 128 -0.54 -12.79 4.24
N CYS A 129 0.62 -12.16 4.45
CA CYS A 129 1.63 -11.89 3.42
C CYS A 129 3.03 -11.91 4.05
N GLU A 130 3.99 -12.52 3.36
CA GLU A 130 5.38 -12.60 3.87
C GLU A 130 6.14 -11.28 3.72
N ASP A 131 5.84 -10.50 2.68
CA ASP A 131 6.49 -9.23 2.39
C ASP A 131 5.59 -8.07 2.80
N ILE A 132 6.02 -7.33 3.84
CA ILE A 132 5.29 -6.19 4.38
C ILE A 132 6.17 -4.95 4.32
N GLU A 133 5.62 -3.88 3.77
CA GLU A 133 6.19 -2.53 3.83
C GLU A 133 5.36 -1.68 4.79
N PHE A 134 6.05 -0.86 5.57
CA PHE A 134 5.41 0.12 6.45
C PHE A 134 5.91 1.52 6.14
N SER A 135 4.99 2.49 6.04
CA SER A 135 5.31 3.89 5.86
C SER A 135 4.68 4.77 6.94
N PRO A 136 5.46 5.68 7.55
CA PRO A 136 4.92 6.73 8.41
C PRO A 136 4.32 7.83 7.52
N GLU A 137 2.98 7.94 7.48
CA GLU A 137 2.31 9.02 6.73
C GLU A 137 2.69 10.36 7.36
N ASP A 138 2.98 11.34 6.50
CA ASP A 138 3.44 12.67 6.91
C ASP A 138 4.77 12.64 7.70
N GLY A 139 5.65 11.72 7.32
CA GLY A 139 6.93 11.49 7.98
C GLY A 139 7.83 12.72 8.04
N TYR A 140 7.80 13.59 7.02
CA TYR A 140 8.59 14.82 7.01
C TYR A 140 8.24 15.79 8.16
N ARG A 141 6.97 15.84 8.60
CA ARG A 141 6.53 16.65 9.75
C ARG A 141 6.51 15.87 11.07
N SER A 142 6.91 14.63 11.05
CA SER A 142 6.95 13.79 12.24
C SER A 142 8.21 14.05 13.06
N ASP A 143 8.11 13.87 14.36
CA ASP A 143 9.24 13.91 15.29
C ASP A 143 10.24 12.79 14.94
N PRO A 144 11.54 13.12 14.69
CA PRO A 144 12.53 12.13 14.30
C PRO A 144 12.75 11.02 15.34
N ASP A 145 12.71 11.35 16.64
CA ASP A 145 12.88 10.36 17.71
C ASP A 145 11.69 9.39 17.76
N PHE A 146 10.49 9.88 17.45
CA PHE A 146 9.31 9.03 17.33
C PHE A 146 9.41 8.10 16.11
N LEU A 147 9.93 8.57 14.97
CA LEU A 147 10.14 7.74 13.79
C LEU A 147 11.17 6.62 14.00
N CYS A 148 12.12 6.82 14.90
CA CYS A 148 13.14 5.82 15.24
C CYS A 148 12.63 4.70 16.17
N ARG A 149 11.46 4.86 16.75
CA ARG A 149 10.81 3.86 17.64
C ARG A 149 10.05 2.81 16.87
#